data_f8c7ce5d017a1ee2febe65c52bddef5d
#
_entry.id   f8c7ce5d017a1ee2febe65c52bddef5d
#
_cell.length_a   1.000
_cell.length_b   1.000
_cell.length_c   1.000
_cell.angle_alpha   90.00
_cell.angle_beta   90.00
_cell.angle_gamma   90.00
#
_symmetry.space_group_name_H-M   'P 1'
#
loop_
_entity.id
_entity.type
_entity.pdbx_description
1 polymer ?
#
loop_
_entity_poly.entity_id
_entity_poly.type
_entity_poly.pdbx_seq_one_letter_code
_entity_poly.pdbx_strand_id
1 'polypeptide(L)'
;DFLEGNDRSLYRKWIPDNSRATGLFVYDVAIDLRRLFCVSTNQLEPEITSDMIEKLKEDGWKVITTSFGECLLMPKEQREQIIPAIADALIDWHITSNQARTFSLMETLAIAISDNANTLAAAIRAKLVEDGESKPKAKPIVDENAGAKTFITLPCASYVVTETESADAL
;
A
#
# COMPACT_ATOMS: atom_id res chain seq x y z
N ASP A 1 11.48 -7.84 44.83
CA ASP A 1 10.62 -7.19 43.80
C ASP A 1 11.49 -6.68 42.68
N PHE A 2 11.36 -7.24 41.50
CA PHE A 2 12.21 -6.92 40.35
C PHE A 2 12.09 -5.45 39.89
N LEU A 3 11.09 -4.74 40.37
CA LEU A 3 10.82 -3.35 40.04
C LEU A 3 11.22 -2.36 41.15
N GLU A 4 11.60 -2.83 42.33
CA GLU A 4 12.11 -1.97 43.41
C GLU A 4 13.53 -1.51 43.08
N GLY A 5 13.69 -0.23 42.84
CA GLY A 5 14.99 0.40 42.55
C GLY A 5 15.30 0.53 41.04
N ASN A 6 14.48 0.02 40.13
CA ASN A 6 14.67 0.21 38.70
C ASN A 6 13.93 1.45 38.19
N ASP A 7 14.61 2.23 37.38
CA ASP A 7 14.01 3.37 36.70
C ASP A 7 12.81 2.93 35.84
N ARG A 8 11.63 3.42 36.15
CA ARG A 8 10.41 3.17 35.38
C ARG A 8 10.55 3.56 33.91
N SER A 9 11.52 4.40 33.57
CA SER A 9 11.82 4.74 32.17
C SER A 9 12.39 3.55 31.39
N LEU A 10 13.14 2.66 32.07
CA LEU A 10 13.63 1.41 31.47
C LEU A 10 12.49 0.43 31.17
N TYR A 11 11.54 0.33 32.08
CA TYR A 11 10.36 -0.53 31.88
C TYR A 11 9.48 -0.06 30.72
N ARG A 12 9.34 1.26 30.54
CA ARG A 12 8.62 1.83 29.39
C ARG A 12 9.30 1.56 28.05
N LYS A 13 10.61 1.35 28.02
CA LYS A 13 11.34 0.97 26.80
C LYS A 13 11.10 -0.48 26.38
N TRP A 14 10.70 -1.33 27.31
CA TRP A 14 10.40 -2.75 27.07
C TRP A 14 8.94 -2.98 26.65
N ILE A 15 8.05 -2.10 27.05
CA ILE A 15 6.68 -2.07 26.56
C ILE A 15 6.69 -1.11 25.37
N PRO A 16 6.41 -1.58 24.16
CA PRO A 16 6.27 -0.68 23.02
C PRO A 16 5.35 0.46 23.43
N ASP A 17 5.84 1.67 23.27
CA ASP A 17 5.07 2.87 23.59
C ASP A 17 3.78 2.79 22.78
N ASN A 18 2.67 2.52 23.45
CA ASN A 18 1.34 2.45 22.82
C ASN A 18 0.88 3.88 22.45
N SER A 19 1.76 4.63 21.78
CA SER A 19 1.44 5.94 21.28
C SER A 19 0.36 5.79 20.23
N ARG A 20 -0.77 6.42 20.46
CA ARG A 20 -1.84 6.52 19.48
C ARG A 20 -1.51 7.70 18.57
N ALA A 21 -1.33 7.42 17.30
CA ALA A 21 -1.27 8.47 16.31
C ALA A 21 -2.68 8.69 15.74
N THR A 22 -3.14 9.93 15.80
CA THR A 22 -4.37 10.37 15.15
C THR A 22 -4.01 11.32 14.03
N GLY A 23 -4.71 11.25 12.91
CA GLY A 23 -4.48 12.15 11.78
C GLY A 23 -4.73 11.47 10.45
N LEU A 24 -4.33 12.17 9.40
CA LEU A 24 -4.36 11.65 8.05
C LEU A 24 -2.99 11.07 7.70
N PHE A 25 -2.99 9.88 7.13
CA PHE A 25 -1.79 9.17 6.74
C PHE A 25 -1.78 9.00 5.23
N VAL A 26 -0.65 9.23 4.62
CA VAL A 26 -0.38 8.88 3.23
C VAL A 26 0.58 7.70 3.24
N TYR A 27 0.28 6.68 2.46
CA TYR A 27 1.18 5.56 2.25
C TYR A 27 1.24 5.22 0.77
N ASP A 28 2.40 4.79 0.33
CA ASP A 28 2.64 4.37 -1.04
C ASP A 28 2.78 2.85 -1.09
N VAL A 29 2.15 2.25 -2.08
CA VAL A 29 2.26 0.81 -2.36
C VAL A 29 2.80 0.64 -3.77
N ALA A 30 3.92 -0.06 -3.89
CA ALA A 30 4.48 -0.46 -5.18
C ALA A 30 4.32 -1.97 -5.36
N ILE A 31 3.71 -2.37 -6.46
CA ILE A 31 3.51 -3.78 -6.81
C ILE A 31 4.22 -4.06 -8.12
N ASP A 32 5.25 -4.90 -8.10
CA ASP A 32 5.87 -5.41 -9.31
C ASP A 32 5.02 -6.59 -9.85
N LEU A 33 4.13 -6.27 -10.78
CA LEU A 33 3.24 -7.26 -11.39
C LEU A 33 4.00 -8.35 -12.14
N ARG A 34 5.22 -8.07 -12.63
CA ARG A 34 6.04 -9.09 -13.30
C ARG A 34 6.53 -10.12 -12.30
N ARG A 35 7.02 -9.67 -11.14
CA ARG A 35 7.45 -10.60 -10.07
C ARG A 35 6.28 -11.31 -9.39
N LEU A 36 5.14 -10.67 -9.31
CA LEU A 36 3.93 -11.24 -8.73
C LEU A 36 3.40 -12.43 -9.54
N PHE A 37 3.48 -12.33 -10.87
CA PHE A 37 2.89 -13.32 -11.77
C PHE A 37 3.91 -14.21 -12.49
N CYS A 38 5.18 -14.05 -12.21
CA CYS A 38 6.24 -14.84 -12.81
C CYS A 38 7.13 -15.45 -11.74
N VAL A 39 7.55 -16.69 -11.95
CA VAL A 39 8.52 -17.38 -11.11
C VAL A 39 9.76 -17.68 -11.95
N SER A 40 10.94 -17.34 -11.45
CA SER A 40 12.20 -17.60 -12.14
C SER A 40 12.50 -19.10 -12.15
N THR A 41 12.90 -19.60 -13.33
CA THR A 41 13.40 -20.97 -13.51
C THR A 41 14.94 -21.00 -13.52
N ASN A 42 15.59 -19.92 -13.07
CA ASN A 42 17.04 -19.84 -13.04
C ASN A 42 17.64 -20.95 -12.15
N GLN A 43 18.55 -21.72 -12.74
CA GLN A 43 19.16 -22.86 -12.05
C GLN A 43 20.27 -22.44 -11.07
N LEU A 44 20.83 -21.25 -11.20
CA LEU A 44 21.90 -20.77 -10.31
C LEU A 44 21.39 -20.37 -8.93
N GLU A 45 20.19 -19.76 -8.88
CA GLU A 45 19.47 -19.42 -7.65
C GLU A 45 18.01 -19.80 -7.83
N PRO A 46 17.65 -21.09 -7.70
CA PRO A 46 16.29 -21.53 -7.98
C PRO A 46 15.31 -21.02 -6.91
N GLU A 47 14.28 -20.30 -7.34
CA GLU A 47 13.15 -19.94 -6.47
C GLU A 47 12.26 -21.16 -6.19
N ILE A 48 12.25 -22.14 -7.09
CA ILE A 48 11.44 -23.35 -7.02
C ILE A 48 12.23 -24.59 -7.49
N THR A 49 11.79 -25.74 -7.03
CA THR A 49 12.41 -27.03 -7.42
C THR A 49 11.99 -27.48 -8.82
N SER A 50 12.76 -28.37 -9.45
CA SER A 50 12.44 -28.93 -10.76
C SER A 50 11.06 -29.59 -10.80
N ASP A 51 10.71 -30.33 -9.73
CA ASP A 51 9.39 -30.98 -9.64
C ASP A 51 8.24 -29.96 -9.59
N MET A 52 8.45 -28.78 -8.95
CA MET A 52 7.50 -27.70 -8.96
C MET A 52 7.37 -27.06 -10.33
N ILE A 53 8.48 -26.92 -11.07
CA ILE A 53 8.47 -26.40 -12.44
C ILE A 53 7.57 -27.27 -13.33
N GLU A 54 7.72 -28.60 -13.25
CA GLU A 54 6.91 -29.52 -14.05
C GLU A 54 5.42 -29.44 -13.67
N LYS A 55 5.09 -29.41 -12.38
CA LYS A 55 3.71 -29.25 -11.90
C LYS A 55 3.09 -27.94 -12.38
N LEU A 56 3.82 -26.82 -12.30
CA LEU A 56 3.31 -25.53 -12.77
C LEU A 56 3.07 -25.53 -14.29
N LYS A 57 3.90 -26.22 -15.07
CA LYS A 57 3.67 -26.40 -16.51
C LYS A 57 2.41 -27.23 -16.78
N GLU A 58 2.19 -28.32 -16.03
CA GLU A 58 0.96 -29.12 -16.10
C GLU A 58 -0.28 -28.27 -15.74
N ASP A 59 -0.16 -27.35 -14.78
CA ASP A 59 -1.19 -26.40 -14.38
C ASP A 59 -1.37 -25.22 -15.36
N GLY A 60 -0.70 -25.27 -16.50
CA GLY A 60 -0.90 -24.32 -17.61
C GLY A 60 -0.01 -23.07 -17.54
N TRP A 61 0.97 -23.02 -16.66
CA TRP A 61 1.98 -21.96 -16.66
C TRP A 61 2.84 -22.02 -17.92
N LYS A 62 3.14 -20.86 -18.49
CA LYS A 62 3.86 -20.73 -19.76
C LYS A 62 5.29 -20.28 -19.51
N VAL A 63 6.22 -20.93 -20.20
CA VAL A 63 7.61 -20.47 -20.25
C VAL A 63 7.69 -19.18 -21.05
N ILE A 64 8.27 -18.15 -20.46
CA ILE A 64 8.58 -16.88 -21.10
C ILE A 64 10.02 -16.49 -20.83
N THR A 65 10.58 -15.65 -21.68
CA THR A 65 11.89 -15.03 -21.49
C THR A 65 11.72 -13.58 -21.12
N THR A 66 12.32 -13.18 -20.01
CA THR A 66 12.36 -11.79 -19.54
C THR A 66 13.79 -11.26 -19.61
N SER A 67 13.98 -9.98 -19.29
CA SER A 67 15.32 -9.38 -19.16
C SER A 67 16.15 -10.02 -18.06
N PHE A 68 15.53 -10.77 -17.14
CA PHE A 68 16.17 -11.47 -16.04
C PHE A 68 16.35 -12.98 -16.29
N GLY A 69 16.02 -13.44 -17.48
CA GLY A 69 16.13 -14.84 -17.89
C GLY A 69 14.78 -15.51 -18.10
N GLU A 70 14.81 -16.85 -18.10
CA GLU A 70 13.63 -17.68 -18.29
C GLU A 70 12.78 -17.72 -17.01
N CYS A 71 11.48 -17.60 -17.19
CA CYS A 71 10.48 -17.59 -16.12
C CYS A 71 9.24 -18.38 -16.53
N LEU A 72 8.50 -18.85 -15.55
CA LEU A 72 7.15 -19.36 -15.73
C LEU A 72 6.14 -18.24 -15.44
N LEU A 73 5.25 -17.97 -16.40
CA LEU A 73 4.17 -17.00 -16.30
C LEU A 73 2.87 -17.69 -15.90
N MET A 74 2.22 -17.19 -14.87
CA MET A 74 0.93 -17.65 -14.37
C MET A 74 -0.15 -17.56 -15.49
N PRO A 75 -1.09 -18.52 -15.59
CA PRO A 75 -2.21 -18.47 -16.51
C PRO A 75 -3.02 -17.17 -16.39
N LYS A 76 -3.54 -16.68 -17.51
CA LYS A 76 -4.27 -15.42 -17.57
C LYS A 76 -5.48 -15.41 -16.65
N GLU A 77 -6.22 -16.49 -16.62
CA GLU A 77 -7.44 -16.67 -15.85
C GLU A 77 -7.18 -16.52 -14.33
N GLN A 78 -6.04 -17.05 -13.85
CA GLN A 78 -5.63 -16.91 -12.44
C GLN A 78 -5.20 -15.48 -12.15
N ARG A 79 -4.46 -14.82 -13.04
CA ARG A 79 -4.07 -13.42 -12.87
C ARG A 79 -5.26 -12.49 -12.79
N GLU A 80 -6.30 -12.72 -13.63
CA GLU A 80 -7.54 -11.95 -13.64
C GLU A 80 -8.35 -12.11 -12.35
N GLN A 81 -8.16 -13.18 -11.59
CA GLN A 81 -8.77 -13.37 -10.28
C GLN A 81 -7.96 -12.70 -9.15
N ILE A 82 -6.63 -12.67 -9.27
CA ILE A 82 -5.75 -12.12 -8.25
C ILE A 82 -5.80 -10.59 -8.23
N ILE A 83 -5.89 -9.94 -9.40
CA ILE A 83 -5.87 -8.47 -9.50
C ILE A 83 -7.01 -7.81 -8.68
N PRO A 84 -8.28 -8.22 -8.82
CA PRO A 84 -9.34 -7.69 -7.99
C PRO A 84 -9.13 -7.95 -6.50
N ALA A 85 -8.67 -9.16 -6.13
CA ALA A 85 -8.42 -9.48 -4.73
C ALA A 85 -7.33 -8.60 -4.10
N ILE A 86 -6.32 -8.19 -4.87
CA ILE A 86 -5.31 -7.23 -4.41
C ILE A 86 -5.94 -5.85 -4.24
N ALA A 87 -6.78 -5.42 -5.19
CA ALA A 87 -7.46 -4.13 -5.11
C ALA A 87 -8.36 -4.07 -3.86
N ASP A 88 -9.17 -5.09 -3.63
CA ASP A 88 -10.02 -5.21 -2.44
C ASP A 88 -9.18 -5.17 -1.15
N ALA A 89 -8.08 -5.92 -1.11
CA ALA A 89 -7.19 -5.94 0.05
C ALA A 89 -6.53 -4.57 0.33
N LEU A 90 -6.25 -3.78 -0.69
CA LEU A 90 -5.69 -2.44 -0.54
C LEU A 90 -6.74 -1.42 -0.07
N ILE A 91 -7.99 -1.56 -0.52
CA ILE A 91 -9.09 -0.68 -0.13
C ILE A 91 -9.52 -0.98 1.30
N ASP A 92 -9.66 -2.25 1.65
CA ASP A 92 -10.11 -2.72 2.96
C ASP A 92 -8.95 -2.92 3.96
N TRP A 93 -7.77 -2.40 3.65
CA TRP A 93 -6.63 -2.61 4.52
C TRP A 93 -6.78 -1.90 5.86
N HIS A 94 -6.64 -2.67 6.93
CA HIS A 94 -6.70 -2.17 8.30
C HIS A 94 -5.47 -2.65 9.08
N ILE A 95 -4.92 -1.78 9.92
CA ILE A 95 -3.87 -2.19 10.85
C ILE A 95 -4.47 -3.10 11.91
N THR A 96 -4.06 -4.36 11.91
CA THR A 96 -4.55 -5.38 12.85
C THR A 96 -3.55 -5.71 13.97
N SER A 97 -2.34 -5.13 13.92
CA SER A 97 -1.31 -5.36 14.92
C SER A 97 -1.65 -4.68 16.25
N ASN A 98 -1.39 -5.38 17.34
CA ASN A 98 -1.57 -4.88 18.71
C ASN A 98 -3.02 -4.55 19.10
N GLN A 99 -3.94 -5.42 18.73
CA GLN A 99 -5.38 -5.22 18.87
C GLN A 99 -5.96 -5.33 20.28
N ALA A 100 -5.18 -5.66 21.29
CA ALA A 100 -5.71 -5.98 22.61
C ALA A 100 -6.61 -4.87 23.21
N ARG A 101 -6.57 -3.64 22.68
CA ARG A 101 -7.35 -2.51 23.21
C ARG A 101 -7.69 -1.41 22.18
N THR A 102 -7.32 -1.54 20.90
CA THR A 102 -7.51 -0.43 19.95
C THR A 102 -7.89 -0.98 18.58
N PHE A 103 -9.05 -0.61 18.10
CA PHE A 103 -9.45 -0.85 16.72
C PHE A 103 -8.90 0.28 15.86
N SER A 104 -8.39 -0.06 14.68
CA SER A 104 -8.09 0.95 13.68
C SER A 104 -9.40 1.44 13.07
N LEU A 105 -9.64 2.73 13.16
CA LEU A 105 -10.72 3.41 12.45
C LEU A 105 -10.23 3.99 11.11
N MET A 106 -9.27 3.32 10.48
CA MET A 106 -8.74 3.76 9.20
C MET A 106 -9.80 3.54 8.11
N GLU A 107 -10.09 4.61 7.41
CA GLU A 107 -10.92 4.60 6.21
C GLU A 107 -10.07 5.12 5.06
N THR A 108 -10.19 4.50 3.89
CA THR A 108 -9.54 4.98 2.68
C THR A 108 -10.27 6.21 2.18
N LEU A 109 -9.61 7.35 2.19
CA LEU A 109 -10.20 8.64 1.83
C LEU A 109 -9.97 8.99 0.37
N ALA A 110 -8.80 8.66 -0.17
CA ALA A 110 -8.46 8.87 -1.56
C ALA A 110 -7.42 7.86 -2.01
N ILE A 111 -7.47 7.50 -3.28
CA ILE A 111 -6.51 6.61 -3.93
C ILE A 111 -6.02 7.29 -5.20
N ALA A 112 -4.73 7.19 -5.47
CA ALA A 112 -4.14 7.53 -6.76
C ALA A 112 -3.46 6.30 -7.34
N ILE A 113 -3.64 6.06 -8.62
CA ILE A 113 -3.06 4.91 -9.34
C ILE A 113 -2.26 5.42 -10.53
N SER A 114 -1.02 5.00 -10.62
CA SER A 114 -0.13 5.31 -11.74
C SER A 114 0.93 4.22 -11.90
N ASP A 115 1.44 4.04 -13.09
CA ASP A 115 2.64 3.25 -13.40
C ASP A 115 3.94 4.07 -13.24
N ASN A 116 3.82 5.35 -12.90
CA ASN A 116 4.94 6.25 -12.69
C ASN A 116 4.98 6.78 -11.25
N ALA A 117 6.04 6.44 -10.52
CA ALA A 117 6.20 6.81 -9.12
C ALA A 117 6.23 8.33 -8.89
N ASN A 118 6.80 9.12 -9.82
CA ASN A 118 6.84 10.59 -9.69
C ASN A 118 5.44 11.19 -9.84
N THR A 119 4.66 10.68 -10.78
CA THR A 119 3.26 11.06 -10.98
C THR A 119 2.45 10.73 -9.74
N LEU A 120 2.65 9.55 -9.17
CA LEU A 120 1.96 9.11 -7.97
C LEU A 120 2.28 10.00 -6.77
N ALA A 121 3.55 10.30 -6.54
CA ALA A 121 3.99 11.18 -5.45
C ALA A 121 3.46 12.61 -5.55
N ALA A 122 3.19 13.09 -6.77
CA ALA A 122 2.58 14.39 -7.00
C ALA A 122 1.06 14.38 -6.79
N ALA A 123 0.39 13.24 -6.99
CA ALA A 123 -1.07 13.15 -7.02
C ALA A 123 -1.71 13.32 -5.63
N ILE A 124 -1.12 12.74 -4.60
CA ILE A 124 -1.59 12.89 -3.21
C ILE A 124 -0.44 13.41 -2.36
N ARG A 125 -0.61 14.57 -1.75
CA ARG A 125 0.43 15.22 -0.95
C ARG A 125 -0.16 16.07 0.18
N ALA A 126 0.66 16.43 1.14
CA ALA A 126 0.31 17.40 2.15
C ALA A 126 0.69 18.82 1.69
N LYS A 127 -0.19 19.78 1.89
CA LYS A 127 0.09 21.20 1.68
C LYS A 127 -0.18 21.97 2.97
N LEU A 128 0.71 22.89 3.31
CA LEU A 128 0.48 23.83 4.38
C LEU A 128 -0.50 24.90 3.91
N VAL A 129 -1.61 25.04 4.61
CA VAL A 129 -2.62 26.07 4.34
C VAL A 129 -2.58 27.08 5.48
N GLU A 130 -2.33 28.34 5.13
CA GLU A 130 -2.42 29.48 6.03
C GLU A 130 -3.85 30.00 5.97
N ASP A 131 -4.62 29.71 7.01
CA ASP A 131 -6.02 30.17 7.15
C ASP A 131 -6.18 31.37 8.09
N GLY A 132 -5.07 32.09 8.34
CA GLY A 132 -5.04 33.26 9.22
C GLY A 132 -4.90 32.92 10.71
N GLU A 133 -4.80 31.64 11.05
CA GLU A 133 -4.46 31.21 12.40
C GLU A 133 -2.94 31.24 12.63
N SER A 134 -2.53 31.30 13.89
CA SER A 134 -1.12 31.47 14.28
C SER A 134 -0.19 30.32 13.86
N LYS A 135 -0.73 29.18 13.38
CA LYS A 135 0.04 28.03 12.90
C LYS A 135 -0.61 27.44 11.64
N PRO A 136 0.17 27.31 10.55
CA PRO A 136 -0.33 26.67 9.33
C PRO A 136 -0.72 25.21 9.60
N LYS A 137 -1.82 24.77 9.02
CA LYS A 137 -2.32 23.38 9.11
C LYS A 137 -1.95 22.61 7.86
N ALA A 138 -1.48 21.40 8.02
CA ALA A 138 -1.31 20.49 6.90
C ALA A 138 -2.66 19.93 6.46
N LYS A 139 -3.01 20.12 5.19
CA LYS A 139 -4.22 19.53 4.57
C LYS A 139 -3.79 18.57 3.46
N PRO A 140 -4.48 17.44 3.29
CA PRO A 140 -4.26 16.57 2.14
C PRO A 140 -4.80 17.23 0.89
N ILE A 141 -4.06 17.12 -0.20
CA ILE A 141 -4.47 17.57 -1.53
C ILE A 141 -4.43 16.37 -2.45
N VAL A 142 -5.45 16.23 -3.25
CA VAL A 142 -5.50 15.33 -4.40
C VAL A 142 -5.41 16.19 -5.66
N ASP A 143 -4.33 16.01 -6.41
CA ASP A 143 -4.05 16.75 -7.63
C ASP A 143 -4.36 15.87 -8.84
N GLU A 144 -5.52 16.08 -9.45
CA GLU A 144 -5.96 15.35 -10.63
C GLU A 144 -5.13 15.68 -11.88
N ASN A 145 -4.46 16.85 -11.90
CA ASN A 145 -3.60 17.24 -13.01
C ASN A 145 -2.20 16.58 -12.95
N ALA A 146 -1.88 15.88 -11.87
CA ALA A 146 -0.63 15.16 -11.75
C ALA A 146 -0.47 14.02 -12.78
N GLY A 147 -1.56 13.62 -13.45
CA GLY A 147 -1.55 12.57 -14.47
C GLY A 147 -1.75 11.15 -13.91
N ALA A 148 -2.01 11.00 -12.62
CA ALA A 148 -2.47 9.76 -12.02
C ALA A 148 -4.00 9.64 -12.13
N LYS A 149 -4.52 8.42 -12.12
CA LYS A 149 -5.94 8.20 -11.95
C LYS A 149 -6.27 8.32 -10.48
N THR A 150 -7.14 9.28 -10.12
CA THR A 150 -7.47 9.61 -8.73
C THR A 150 -8.93 9.29 -8.44
N PHE A 151 -9.17 8.81 -7.21
CA PHE A 151 -10.49 8.48 -6.68
C PHE A 151 -10.60 9.03 -5.26
N ILE A 152 -11.76 9.57 -4.92
CA ILE A 152 -12.05 10.13 -3.58
C ILE A 152 -13.35 9.54 -3.08
N THR A 153 -13.38 9.07 -1.82
CA THR A 153 -14.60 8.61 -1.19
C THR A 153 -15.49 9.78 -0.82
N LEU A 154 -16.78 9.67 -1.10
CA LEU A 154 -17.78 10.74 -0.86
C LEU A 154 -17.80 11.27 0.59
N PRO A 155 -17.70 10.43 1.65
CA PRO A 155 -17.74 10.91 3.03
C PRO A 155 -16.57 11.82 3.41
N CYS A 156 -15.46 11.77 2.68
CA CYS A 156 -14.26 12.54 3.02
C CYS A 156 -14.08 13.81 2.18
N ALA A 157 -14.98 14.12 1.28
CA ALA A 157 -14.90 15.34 0.44
C ALA A 157 -14.72 16.63 1.25
N SER A 158 -15.18 16.68 2.51
CA SER A 158 -14.96 17.80 3.42
C SER A 158 -13.57 17.84 4.05
N TYR A 159 -12.81 16.73 4.01
CA TYR A 159 -11.47 16.61 4.60
C TYR A 159 -10.36 16.71 3.57
N VAL A 160 -10.65 16.39 2.33
CA VAL A 160 -9.70 16.39 1.23
C VAL A 160 -9.92 17.62 0.37
N VAL A 161 -8.88 18.38 0.12
CA VAL A 161 -8.89 19.50 -0.81
C VAL A 161 -8.47 19.00 -2.17
N THR A 162 -9.33 19.14 -3.17
CA THR A 162 -8.99 18.89 -4.57
C THR A 162 -8.52 20.16 -5.23
N GLU A 163 -7.54 20.09 -6.11
CA GLU A 163 -7.13 21.24 -6.93
C GLU A 163 -8.03 21.39 -8.16
N THR A 164 -8.87 20.42 -8.43
CA THR A 164 -9.91 20.46 -9.48
C THR A 164 -11.27 20.08 -8.90
N GLU A 165 -12.35 20.52 -9.54
CA GLU A 165 -13.72 20.28 -9.06
C GLU A 165 -14.25 18.88 -9.40
N SER A 166 -13.53 18.12 -10.20
CA SER A 166 -13.98 16.83 -10.75
C SER A 166 -13.08 15.67 -10.33
N ALA A 167 -13.27 15.16 -9.13
CA ALA A 167 -12.69 13.85 -8.76
C ALA A 167 -13.75 12.76 -8.94
N ASP A 168 -13.37 11.63 -9.52
CA ASP A 168 -14.23 10.45 -9.59
C ASP A 168 -14.46 9.90 -8.17
N ALA A 169 -15.69 9.54 -7.86
CA ALA A 169 -15.99 8.84 -6.63
C ALA A 169 -15.54 7.37 -6.73
N LEU A 170 -15.05 6.83 -5.63
CA LEU A 170 -14.73 5.41 -5.50
C LEU A 170 -15.96 4.54 -5.48
#